data_5638174c6a61f8bdf93217d169b5494c
#
_entry.id   5638174c6a61f8bdf93217d169b5494c
#
_cell.length_a   1.000
_cell.length_b   1.000
_cell.length_c   1.000
_cell.angle_alpha   90.00
_cell.angle_beta   90.00
_cell.angle_gamma   90.00
#
_symmetry.space_group_name_H-M   'P 1'
#
loop_
_entity.id
_entity.type
_entity.pdbx_description
1 polymer ?
#
loop_
_entity_poly.entity_id
_entity_poly.type
_entity_poly.pdbx_seq_one_letter_code
_entity_poly.pdbx_strand_id
1 'polypeptide(L)'
;MQLKHLFMDEQNALRDMIRKFVDKEIMPIREELEEDYSKVEEVHQKLVDLGIQKAGYPEPYGGTGPGPLTNLAIVSEELARGDAGISLAVGLNGGIALMAAMLAENKVVMDKFIPAFCGEKLNYGCLSMTDTTGGADTENPALQGRGISTRAKLEGDEYVINGSKSWPTNAGIASVYLTFCNTDPSLGEEGIALIYVPGDAPGLSFGRPETKMGFRTSINASIFYDNVRVPKEYRVAGPGADANFYYALMAGAQWHSVTLALGIAQSAFDIALDYTKERQSGGKPVREWSLAAGILAEMAMRLEISRGAIYNLATMLDNPEAYGPPFTKEMSSKAAITRYFAADSCGFIVNKAMELLGSNGLSPEYHLEKYYRDAKITQLWLGGQQVALYRIVQGYYDYVVK
;
A
#
# COMPACT_ATOMS: atom_id res chain seq x y z
N MET A 1 -7.69 9.57 -21.14
CA MET A 1 -6.59 10.18 -21.93
C MET A 1 -5.31 9.41 -21.61
N GLN A 2 -4.60 8.88 -22.60
CA GLN A 2 -3.38 8.11 -22.31
C GLN A 2 -2.23 9.09 -22.07
N LEU A 3 -1.65 9.08 -20.85
CA LEU A 3 -0.51 9.92 -20.47
C LEU A 3 0.83 9.38 -21.04
N LYS A 4 0.82 8.81 -22.23
CA LYS A 4 2.03 8.24 -22.86
C LYS A 4 3.20 9.23 -22.95
N HIS A 5 2.90 10.53 -23.00
CA HIS A 5 3.90 11.59 -23.04
C HIS A 5 4.61 11.86 -21.70
N LEU A 6 4.07 11.33 -20.58
CA LEU A 6 4.68 11.48 -19.26
C LEU A 6 5.65 10.33 -18.92
N PHE A 7 5.67 9.29 -19.74
CA PHE A 7 6.45 8.09 -19.50
C PHE A 7 7.48 7.88 -20.59
N MET A 8 8.62 7.33 -20.20
CA MET A 8 9.60 6.81 -21.16
C MET A 8 9.03 5.60 -21.91
N ASP A 9 9.61 5.25 -23.05
CA ASP A 9 9.14 4.12 -23.87
C ASP A 9 9.15 2.80 -23.08
N GLU A 10 10.15 2.57 -22.21
CA GLU A 10 10.25 1.42 -21.35
C GLU A 10 9.10 1.37 -20.31
N GLN A 11 8.74 2.51 -19.76
CA GLN A 11 7.62 2.64 -18.81
C GLN A 11 6.27 2.42 -19.50
N ASN A 12 6.11 2.88 -20.72
CA ASN A 12 4.93 2.59 -21.54
C ASN A 12 4.85 1.08 -21.85
N ALA A 13 5.99 0.43 -22.18
CA ALA A 13 6.04 -1.01 -22.41
C ALA A 13 5.70 -1.80 -21.13
N LEU A 14 6.22 -1.40 -19.98
CA LEU A 14 5.88 -1.98 -18.67
C LEU A 14 4.39 -1.87 -18.40
N ARG A 15 3.81 -0.69 -18.58
CA ARG A 15 2.37 -0.45 -18.41
C ARG A 15 1.54 -1.36 -19.32
N ASP A 16 1.87 -1.44 -20.61
CA ASP A 16 1.16 -2.27 -21.58
C ASP A 16 1.29 -3.76 -21.23
N MET A 17 2.43 -4.21 -20.70
CA MET A 17 2.65 -5.58 -20.25
C MET A 17 1.75 -5.91 -19.06
N ILE A 18 1.76 -5.08 -18.00
CA ILE A 18 0.93 -5.31 -16.80
C ILE A 18 -0.55 -5.21 -17.15
N ARG A 19 -0.95 -4.25 -17.99
CA ARG A 19 -2.34 -4.13 -18.45
C ARG A 19 -2.83 -5.39 -19.13
N LYS A 20 -2.05 -5.94 -20.08
CA LYS A 20 -2.39 -7.21 -20.76
C LYS A 20 -2.47 -8.37 -19.77
N PHE A 21 -1.58 -8.41 -18.79
CA PHE A 21 -1.65 -9.42 -17.73
C PHE A 21 -2.96 -9.31 -16.93
N VAL A 22 -3.30 -8.10 -16.49
CA VAL A 22 -4.54 -7.84 -15.74
C VAL A 22 -5.78 -8.23 -16.54
N ASP A 23 -5.85 -7.82 -17.81
CA ASP A 23 -7.00 -8.10 -18.68
C ASP A 23 -7.17 -9.60 -18.95
N LYS A 24 -6.07 -10.37 -18.96
CA LYS A 24 -6.09 -11.80 -19.23
C LYS A 24 -6.23 -12.66 -17.98
N GLU A 25 -5.52 -12.36 -16.91
CA GLU A 25 -5.34 -13.25 -15.76
C GLU A 25 -6.16 -12.82 -14.52
N ILE A 26 -6.58 -11.57 -14.42
CA ILE A 26 -7.31 -11.05 -13.24
C ILE A 26 -8.77 -10.73 -13.59
N MET A 27 -8.99 -9.89 -14.61
CA MET A 27 -10.32 -9.39 -14.94
C MET A 27 -11.39 -10.50 -15.15
N PRO A 28 -11.09 -11.63 -15.84
CA PRO A 28 -12.08 -12.66 -16.09
C PRO A 28 -12.52 -13.47 -14.86
N ILE A 29 -11.68 -13.49 -13.81
CA ILE A 29 -11.90 -14.33 -12.63
C ILE A 29 -12.04 -13.52 -11.33
N ARG A 30 -12.33 -12.21 -11.40
CA ARG A 30 -12.34 -11.32 -10.24
C ARG A 30 -13.28 -11.73 -9.11
N GLU A 31 -14.44 -12.27 -9.43
CA GLU A 31 -15.40 -12.78 -8.45
C GLU A 31 -14.85 -14.02 -7.75
N GLU A 32 -14.28 -14.94 -8.52
CA GLU A 32 -13.68 -16.17 -8.00
C GLU A 32 -12.48 -15.90 -7.09
N LEU A 33 -11.69 -14.84 -7.39
CA LEU A 33 -10.56 -14.41 -6.55
C LEU A 33 -10.99 -13.95 -5.15
N GLU A 34 -12.18 -13.39 -4.99
CA GLU A 34 -12.71 -12.99 -3.68
C GLU A 34 -13.19 -14.18 -2.84
N GLU A 35 -13.47 -15.33 -3.47
CA GLU A 35 -14.00 -16.53 -2.83
C GLU A 35 -12.94 -17.60 -2.57
N ASP A 36 -11.92 -17.69 -3.43
CA ASP A 36 -10.89 -18.74 -3.41
C ASP A 36 -9.48 -18.12 -3.40
N TYR A 37 -8.86 -18.11 -2.24
CA TYR A 37 -7.51 -17.55 -2.09
C TYR A 37 -6.43 -18.35 -2.84
N SER A 38 -6.64 -19.64 -3.12
CA SER A 38 -5.67 -20.41 -3.91
C SER A 38 -5.49 -19.85 -5.33
N LYS A 39 -6.55 -19.30 -5.91
CA LYS A 39 -6.48 -18.58 -7.20
C LYS A 39 -5.69 -17.26 -7.10
N VAL A 40 -5.76 -16.60 -5.95
CA VAL A 40 -4.94 -15.41 -5.68
C VAL A 40 -3.46 -15.78 -5.65
N GLU A 41 -3.11 -16.89 -4.99
CA GLU A 41 -1.72 -17.39 -4.97
C GLU A 41 -1.22 -17.77 -6.37
N GLU A 42 -2.07 -18.39 -7.20
CA GLU A 42 -1.75 -18.68 -8.61
C GLU A 42 -1.44 -17.40 -9.41
N VAL A 43 -2.25 -16.34 -9.22
CA VAL A 43 -2.00 -15.04 -9.87
C VAL A 43 -0.71 -14.41 -9.35
N HIS A 44 -0.46 -14.46 -8.05
CA HIS A 44 0.79 -13.97 -7.47
C HIS A 44 2.00 -14.75 -7.99
N GLN A 45 1.92 -16.08 -8.12
CA GLN A 45 3.02 -16.88 -8.69
C GLN A 45 3.31 -16.48 -10.15
N LYS A 46 2.28 -16.24 -10.97
CA LYS A 46 2.48 -15.72 -12.33
C LYS A 46 3.17 -14.37 -12.35
N LEU A 47 2.94 -13.51 -11.36
CA LEU A 47 3.66 -12.24 -11.21
C LEU A 47 5.12 -12.44 -10.79
N VAL A 48 5.40 -13.47 -9.97
CA VAL A 48 6.78 -13.90 -9.67
C VAL A 48 7.48 -14.36 -10.95
N ASP A 49 6.82 -15.18 -11.77
CA ASP A 49 7.34 -15.67 -13.05
C ASP A 49 7.66 -14.52 -14.04
N LEU A 50 6.91 -13.43 -13.97
CA LEU A 50 7.18 -12.18 -14.70
C LEU A 50 8.31 -11.32 -14.09
N GLY A 51 8.88 -11.74 -12.95
CA GLY A 51 9.95 -11.03 -12.28
C GLY A 51 9.51 -9.83 -11.43
N ILE A 52 8.20 -9.64 -11.22
CA ILE A 52 7.67 -8.48 -10.48
C ILE A 52 8.07 -8.55 -9.01
N GLN A 53 8.08 -9.74 -8.37
CA GLN A 53 8.45 -9.88 -6.96
C GLN A 53 9.89 -9.44 -6.67
N LYS A 54 10.82 -9.73 -7.57
CA LYS A 54 12.25 -9.39 -7.40
C LYS A 54 12.61 -7.97 -7.86
N ALA A 55 11.64 -7.25 -8.41
CA ALA A 55 11.85 -5.86 -8.84
C ALA A 55 12.18 -4.96 -7.65
N GLY A 56 13.23 -4.14 -7.80
CA GLY A 56 13.67 -3.21 -6.76
C GLY A 56 14.62 -3.79 -5.70
N TYR A 57 14.78 -5.10 -5.60
CA TYR A 57 15.81 -5.69 -4.75
C TYR A 57 17.21 -5.58 -5.40
N PRO A 58 18.29 -5.45 -4.57
CA PRO A 58 19.65 -5.27 -5.09
C PRO A 58 20.13 -6.48 -5.94
N GLU A 59 20.84 -6.19 -7.02
CA GLU A 59 21.38 -7.20 -7.95
C GLU A 59 22.21 -8.30 -7.28
N PRO A 60 23.06 -8.03 -6.27
CA PRO A 60 23.83 -9.09 -5.58
C PRO A 60 22.96 -10.18 -4.95
N TYR A 61 21.68 -9.91 -4.69
CA TYR A 61 20.71 -10.89 -4.16
C TYR A 61 19.86 -11.55 -5.24
N GLY A 62 20.10 -11.22 -6.53
CA GLY A 62 19.31 -11.72 -7.65
C GLY A 62 18.11 -10.83 -8.04
N GLY A 63 18.01 -9.64 -7.47
CA GLY A 63 17.01 -8.63 -7.84
C GLY A 63 17.39 -7.89 -9.13
N THR A 64 16.55 -6.92 -9.54
CA THR A 64 16.78 -6.11 -10.75
C THR A 64 17.53 -4.80 -10.46
N GLY A 65 17.93 -4.58 -9.23
CA GLY A 65 18.43 -3.29 -8.77
C GLY A 65 17.30 -2.28 -8.47
N PRO A 66 17.63 -1.16 -7.80
CA PRO A 66 16.66 -0.10 -7.53
C PRO A 66 16.20 0.52 -8.83
N GLY A 67 14.88 0.61 -8.99
CA GLY A 67 14.25 1.29 -10.12
C GLY A 67 13.49 2.53 -9.66
N PRO A 68 13.10 3.43 -10.58
CA PRO A 68 12.27 4.57 -10.24
C PRO A 68 10.95 4.13 -9.60
N LEU A 69 10.50 4.84 -8.56
CA LEU A 69 9.18 4.62 -7.95
C LEU A 69 8.03 4.77 -8.94
N THR A 70 8.25 5.54 -10.00
CA THR A 70 7.33 5.64 -11.15
C THR A 70 7.03 4.25 -11.74
N ASN A 71 8.00 3.34 -11.81
CA ASN A 71 7.76 1.97 -12.30
C ASN A 71 6.85 1.19 -11.35
N LEU A 72 7.06 1.29 -10.04
CA LEU A 72 6.19 0.69 -9.05
C LEU A 72 4.78 1.30 -9.08
N ALA A 73 4.66 2.63 -9.30
CA ALA A 73 3.37 3.28 -9.47
C ALA A 73 2.60 2.72 -10.67
N ILE A 74 3.26 2.55 -11.82
CA ILE A 74 2.66 1.97 -13.02
C ILE A 74 2.16 0.54 -12.76
N VAL A 75 3.00 -0.31 -12.16
CA VAL A 75 2.63 -1.69 -11.82
C VAL A 75 1.44 -1.70 -10.87
N SER A 76 1.49 -0.90 -9.79
CA SER A 76 0.45 -0.86 -8.77
C SER A 76 -0.88 -0.29 -9.30
N GLU A 77 -0.84 0.78 -10.12
CA GLU A 77 -2.03 1.34 -10.76
C GLU A 77 -2.72 0.31 -11.67
N GLU A 78 -1.96 -0.34 -12.56
CA GLU A 78 -2.53 -1.30 -13.50
C GLU A 78 -3.03 -2.59 -12.81
N LEU A 79 -2.32 -3.11 -11.82
CA LEU A 79 -2.79 -4.25 -11.02
C LEU A 79 -4.07 -3.89 -10.25
N ALA A 80 -4.12 -2.73 -9.61
CA ALA A 80 -5.28 -2.27 -8.84
C ALA A 80 -6.50 -1.96 -9.72
N ARG A 81 -6.30 -1.69 -11.01
CA ARG A 81 -7.38 -1.64 -12.00
C ARG A 81 -8.11 -2.98 -12.09
N GLY A 82 -7.42 -4.09 -11.97
CA GLY A 82 -8.00 -5.42 -11.88
C GLY A 82 -8.45 -5.78 -10.47
N ASP A 83 -7.50 -5.74 -9.53
CA ASP A 83 -7.72 -6.08 -8.13
C ASP A 83 -6.73 -5.37 -7.20
N ALA A 84 -7.23 -4.54 -6.29
CA ALA A 84 -6.40 -3.74 -5.41
C ALA A 84 -5.75 -4.55 -4.27
N GLY A 85 -6.37 -5.67 -3.85
CA GLY A 85 -5.78 -6.54 -2.83
C GLY A 85 -4.57 -7.30 -3.37
N ILE A 86 -4.62 -7.77 -4.62
CA ILE A 86 -3.46 -8.36 -5.31
C ILE A 86 -2.36 -7.31 -5.45
N SER A 87 -2.69 -6.10 -5.90
CA SER A 87 -1.72 -5.00 -6.03
C SER A 87 -1.02 -4.68 -4.71
N LEU A 88 -1.77 -4.65 -3.59
CA LEU A 88 -1.23 -4.42 -2.25
C LEU A 88 -0.20 -5.48 -1.84
N ALA A 89 -0.55 -6.76 -2.00
CA ALA A 89 0.35 -7.86 -1.65
C ALA A 89 1.64 -7.83 -2.47
N VAL A 90 1.53 -7.55 -3.79
CA VAL A 90 2.69 -7.42 -4.68
C VAL A 90 3.62 -6.28 -4.24
N GLY A 91 3.08 -5.12 -3.87
CA GLY A 91 3.88 -4.00 -3.36
C GLY A 91 4.67 -4.37 -2.10
N LEU A 92 4.06 -5.11 -1.16
CA LEU A 92 4.75 -5.61 0.04
C LEU A 92 5.84 -6.61 -0.31
N ASN A 93 5.58 -7.53 -1.23
CA ASN A 93 6.55 -8.54 -1.68
C ASN A 93 7.68 -7.91 -2.50
N GLY A 94 7.37 -6.89 -3.31
CA GLY A 94 8.31 -6.18 -4.19
C GLY A 94 9.18 -5.14 -3.49
N GLY A 95 9.49 -5.30 -2.21
CA GLY A 95 10.48 -4.50 -1.49
C GLY A 95 9.97 -3.63 -0.37
N ILE A 96 8.68 -3.27 -0.29
CA ILE A 96 8.17 -2.38 0.77
C ILE A 96 8.41 -2.98 2.15
N ALA A 97 8.20 -4.29 2.34
CA ALA A 97 8.44 -4.95 3.62
C ALA A 97 9.91 -4.91 4.06
N LEU A 98 10.86 -4.92 3.12
CA LEU A 98 12.31 -4.90 3.40
C LEU A 98 12.94 -3.52 3.12
N MET A 99 12.15 -2.52 2.75
CA MET A 99 12.64 -1.18 2.41
C MET A 99 13.47 -0.56 3.53
N ALA A 100 13.05 -0.71 4.79
CA ALA A 100 13.78 -0.16 5.92
C ALA A 100 15.17 -0.77 6.07
N ALA A 101 15.33 -2.08 5.87
CA ALA A 101 16.62 -2.75 5.91
C ALA A 101 17.53 -2.30 4.76
N MET A 102 16.97 -2.13 3.56
CA MET A 102 17.73 -1.64 2.41
C MET A 102 18.18 -0.19 2.60
N LEU A 103 17.30 0.69 3.09
CA LEU A 103 17.64 2.09 3.37
C LEU A 103 18.65 2.25 4.51
N ALA A 104 18.61 1.35 5.50
CA ALA A 104 19.56 1.33 6.62
C ALA A 104 20.85 0.55 6.30
N GLU A 105 20.96 -0.04 5.11
CA GLU A 105 22.06 -0.92 4.72
C GLU A 105 22.32 -2.04 5.74
N ASN A 106 21.25 -2.56 6.38
CA ASN A 106 21.35 -3.62 7.36
C ASN A 106 21.63 -4.97 6.67
N LYS A 107 22.92 -5.26 6.47
CA LYS A 107 23.35 -6.46 5.73
C LYS A 107 22.87 -7.76 6.36
N VAL A 108 22.79 -7.84 7.69
CA VAL A 108 22.34 -9.07 8.38
C VAL A 108 20.91 -9.42 8.00
N VAL A 109 20.02 -8.42 8.00
CA VAL A 109 18.62 -8.58 7.58
C VAL A 109 18.52 -8.83 6.08
N MET A 110 19.27 -8.07 5.27
CA MET A 110 19.27 -8.22 3.82
C MET A 110 19.75 -9.61 3.39
N ASP A 111 20.88 -10.08 3.92
CA ASP A 111 21.46 -11.41 3.62
C ASP A 111 20.51 -12.55 4.04
N LYS A 112 19.76 -12.36 5.12
CA LYS A 112 18.82 -13.36 5.63
C LYS A 112 17.54 -13.47 4.81
N PHE A 113 16.92 -12.34 4.42
CA PHE A 113 15.55 -12.35 3.93
C PHE A 113 15.41 -12.04 2.43
N ILE A 114 16.25 -11.19 1.83
CA ILE A 114 16.10 -10.79 0.42
C ILE A 114 16.21 -11.97 -0.55
N PRO A 115 17.13 -12.95 -0.39
CA PRO A 115 17.26 -14.06 -1.35
C PRO A 115 15.95 -14.82 -1.60
N ALA A 116 15.09 -14.97 -0.59
CA ALA A 116 13.79 -15.64 -0.75
C ALA A 116 12.85 -14.89 -1.69
N PHE A 117 12.90 -13.56 -1.71
CA PHE A 117 12.07 -12.71 -2.60
C PHE A 117 12.64 -12.61 -4.03
N CYS A 118 13.92 -12.92 -4.20
CA CYS A 118 14.56 -12.95 -5.51
C CYS A 118 14.49 -14.33 -6.18
N GLY A 119 13.99 -15.36 -5.48
CA GLY A 119 13.83 -16.73 -5.99
C GLY A 119 12.63 -16.86 -6.94
N GLU A 120 12.43 -18.09 -7.42
CA GLU A 120 11.36 -18.46 -8.36
C GLU A 120 10.01 -18.74 -7.67
N LYS A 121 9.97 -18.80 -6.34
CA LYS A 121 8.78 -19.09 -5.57
C LYS A 121 8.18 -17.82 -4.98
N LEU A 122 6.84 -17.81 -4.95
CA LEU A 122 6.10 -16.78 -4.24
C LEU A 122 6.52 -16.71 -2.78
N ASN A 123 6.82 -15.50 -2.32
CA ASN A 123 7.14 -15.20 -0.94
C ASN A 123 6.42 -13.93 -0.49
N TYR A 124 5.97 -13.90 0.76
CA TYR A 124 5.23 -12.78 1.30
C TYR A 124 6.00 -12.04 2.38
N GLY A 125 5.95 -10.71 2.32
CA GLY A 125 6.41 -9.83 3.38
C GLY A 125 5.25 -9.13 4.08
N CYS A 126 5.44 -8.70 5.31
CA CYS A 126 4.41 -8.06 6.12
C CYS A 126 4.95 -6.81 6.85
N LEU A 127 4.18 -5.71 6.81
CA LEU A 127 4.35 -4.58 7.71
C LEU A 127 3.43 -4.78 8.93
N SER A 128 4.01 -5.16 10.05
CA SER A 128 3.31 -5.43 11.31
C SER A 128 3.27 -4.16 12.16
N MET A 129 2.36 -3.23 11.80
CA MET A 129 2.37 -1.86 12.30
C MET A 129 1.27 -1.58 13.35
N THR A 130 0.01 -1.69 12.95
CA THR A 130 -1.14 -1.25 13.76
C THR A 130 -1.34 -2.13 14.98
N ASP A 131 -1.31 -1.54 16.18
CA ASP A 131 -1.61 -2.23 17.44
C ASP A 131 -3.13 -2.45 17.64
N THR A 132 -3.49 -3.30 18.57
CA THR A 132 -4.90 -3.55 18.95
C THR A 132 -5.59 -2.33 19.56
N THR A 133 -4.82 -1.33 20.03
CA THR A 133 -5.35 -0.02 20.45
C THR A 133 -5.85 0.83 19.31
N GLY A 134 -5.40 0.55 18.08
CA GLY A 134 -5.85 1.19 16.84
C GLY A 134 -4.77 1.95 16.08
N GLY A 135 -4.98 2.12 14.77
CA GLY A 135 -4.05 2.84 13.89
C GLY A 135 -3.89 4.32 14.28
N ALA A 136 -4.93 4.94 14.84
CA ALA A 136 -4.87 6.33 15.29
C ALA A 136 -3.82 6.54 16.40
N ASP A 137 -3.56 5.53 17.23
CA ASP A 137 -2.54 5.61 18.28
C ASP A 137 -1.13 5.29 17.72
N THR A 138 -1.04 4.22 16.91
CA THR A 138 0.23 3.75 16.38
C THR A 138 0.81 4.67 15.30
N GLU A 139 -0.06 5.21 14.45
CA GLU A 139 0.33 5.92 13.23
C GLU A 139 0.26 7.45 13.37
N ASN A 140 -0.22 7.96 14.50
CA ASN A 140 -0.34 9.40 14.74
C ASN A 140 1.04 10.01 15.06
N PRO A 141 1.59 10.85 14.17
CA PRO A 141 2.91 11.45 14.38
C PRO A 141 2.93 12.42 15.57
N ALA A 142 1.77 12.97 15.97
CA ALA A 142 1.66 13.83 17.13
C ALA A 142 1.91 13.09 18.47
N LEU A 143 1.80 11.77 18.48
CA LEU A 143 2.13 10.92 19.63
C LEU A 143 3.61 10.52 19.69
N GLN A 144 4.38 10.80 18.64
CA GLN A 144 5.84 10.56 18.62
C GLN A 144 6.22 9.12 19.03
N GLY A 145 5.48 8.11 18.53
CA GLY A 145 5.68 6.69 18.83
C GLY A 145 5.16 6.23 20.19
N ARG A 146 4.69 7.13 21.08
CA ARG A 146 4.14 6.76 22.40
C ARG A 146 2.91 5.88 22.32
N GLY A 147 2.16 5.98 21.22
CA GLY A 147 0.98 5.14 20.96
C GLY A 147 1.29 3.69 20.57
N ILE A 148 2.55 3.34 20.29
CA ILE A 148 2.94 1.97 19.98
C ILE A 148 2.93 1.14 21.25
N SER A 149 2.02 0.17 21.36
CA SER A 149 1.84 -0.67 22.55
C SER A 149 2.67 -1.96 22.56
N THR A 150 3.05 -2.47 21.39
CA THR A 150 3.97 -3.63 21.26
C THR A 150 5.35 -3.25 21.77
N ARG A 151 5.85 -4.04 22.74
CA ARG A 151 7.12 -3.76 23.45
C ARG A 151 8.24 -4.67 22.97
N ALA A 152 9.44 -4.09 22.88
CA ALA A 152 10.69 -4.82 22.61
C ALA A 152 11.71 -4.46 23.67
N LYS A 153 12.22 -5.46 24.40
CA LYS A 153 13.24 -5.31 25.45
C LYS A 153 14.52 -6.01 25.01
N LEU A 154 15.63 -5.31 25.06
CA LEU A 154 16.94 -5.94 24.81
C LEU A 154 17.38 -6.76 26.02
N GLU A 155 17.61 -8.05 25.87
CA GLU A 155 18.12 -8.98 26.86
C GLU A 155 19.34 -9.73 26.30
N GLY A 156 20.52 -9.34 26.72
CA GLY A 156 21.76 -9.83 26.14
C GLY A 156 21.90 -9.40 24.67
N ASP A 157 21.98 -10.37 23.78
CA ASP A 157 22.12 -10.16 22.32
C ASP A 157 20.79 -10.35 21.56
N GLU A 158 19.65 -10.40 22.27
CA GLU A 158 18.34 -10.61 21.67
C GLU A 158 17.34 -9.54 22.10
N TYR A 159 16.47 -9.15 21.19
CA TYR A 159 15.21 -8.46 21.54
C TYR A 159 14.12 -9.48 21.89
N VAL A 160 13.49 -9.26 23.03
CA VAL A 160 12.28 -9.99 23.47
C VAL A 160 11.07 -9.11 23.15
N ILE A 161 10.21 -9.60 22.27
CA ILE A 161 9.04 -8.86 21.78
C ILE A 161 7.78 -9.43 22.40
N ASN A 162 6.94 -8.54 22.96
CA ASN A 162 5.64 -8.86 23.52
C ASN A 162 4.59 -7.86 23.06
N GLY A 163 3.40 -8.35 22.73
CA GLY A 163 2.29 -7.52 22.29
C GLY A 163 1.44 -8.16 21.21
N SER A 164 0.65 -7.34 20.54
CA SER A 164 -0.22 -7.81 19.46
C SER A 164 -0.44 -6.74 18.41
N LYS A 165 -0.65 -7.17 17.17
CA LYS A 165 -0.98 -6.30 16.04
C LYS A 165 -2.32 -6.71 15.43
N SER A 166 -3.06 -5.73 14.92
CA SER A 166 -4.33 -5.93 14.24
C SER A 166 -4.22 -5.52 12.77
N TRP A 167 -4.85 -6.31 11.91
CA TRP A 167 -5.00 -6.00 10.50
C TRP A 167 -3.76 -6.00 9.59
N PRO A 168 -2.53 -6.40 9.97
CA PRO A 168 -1.43 -6.43 9.01
C PRO A 168 -1.77 -7.30 7.80
N THR A 169 -1.44 -6.78 6.61
CA THR A 169 -1.58 -7.54 5.36
C THR A 169 -0.52 -8.63 5.30
N ASN A 170 -0.89 -9.80 4.79
CA ASN A 170 -0.09 -11.02 4.72
C ASN A 170 0.23 -11.65 6.10
N ALA A 171 -0.48 -11.27 7.17
CA ALA A 171 -0.33 -11.90 8.47
C ALA A 171 -0.72 -13.39 8.41
N GLY A 172 0.15 -14.25 8.91
CA GLY A 172 0.00 -15.71 8.89
C GLY A 172 0.56 -16.42 7.66
N ILE A 173 0.89 -15.68 6.58
CA ILE A 173 1.49 -16.25 5.37
C ILE A 173 2.86 -15.65 5.03
N ALA A 174 3.25 -14.54 5.67
CA ALA A 174 4.52 -13.89 5.40
C ALA A 174 5.70 -14.66 6.03
N SER A 175 6.83 -14.69 5.31
CA SER A 175 8.08 -15.26 5.80
C SER A 175 8.87 -14.28 6.68
N VAL A 176 8.57 -12.98 6.57
CA VAL A 176 9.21 -11.93 7.36
C VAL A 176 8.21 -10.83 7.72
N TYR A 177 8.30 -10.35 8.95
CA TYR A 177 7.47 -9.30 9.52
C TYR A 177 8.34 -8.14 9.97
N LEU A 178 8.19 -6.95 9.35
CA LEU A 178 8.75 -5.74 9.92
C LEU A 178 7.81 -5.27 11.04
N THR A 179 8.21 -5.49 12.29
CA THR A 179 7.40 -5.23 13.47
C THR A 179 7.73 -3.88 14.08
N PHE A 180 6.69 -3.05 14.21
CA PHE A 180 6.77 -1.73 14.84
C PHE A 180 6.62 -1.88 16.35
N CYS A 181 7.70 -1.66 17.09
CA CYS A 181 7.77 -1.80 18.53
C CYS A 181 8.13 -0.47 19.19
N ASN A 182 7.99 -0.42 20.50
CA ASN A 182 8.53 0.65 21.33
C ASN A 182 9.33 0.03 22.48
N THR A 183 10.55 0.51 22.70
CA THR A 183 11.42 0.06 23.79
C THR A 183 11.13 0.78 25.09
N ASP A 184 10.75 2.06 25.04
CA ASP A 184 10.35 2.89 26.17
C ASP A 184 9.53 4.09 25.68
N PRO A 185 8.20 4.13 25.98
CA PRO A 185 7.34 5.23 25.56
C PRO A 185 7.73 6.62 26.10
N SER A 186 8.44 6.67 27.22
CA SER A 186 8.87 7.93 27.82
C SER A 186 9.89 8.66 26.96
N LEU A 187 10.60 7.94 26.08
CA LEU A 187 11.60 8.47 25.16
C LEU A 187 10.98 9.05 23.87
N GLY A 188 9.65 8.94 23.68
CA GLY A 188 9.02 9.43 22.46
C GLY A 188 9.57 8.73 21.21
N GLU A 189 10.01 9.50 20.21
CA GLU A 189 10.53 8.98 18.94
C GLU A 189 11.79 8.10 19.12
N GLU A 190 12.62 8.39 20.12
CA GLU A 190 13.82 7.58 20.42
C GLU A 190 13.46 6.17 20.91
N GLY A 191 12.27 6.00 21.48
CA GLY A 191 11.75 4.71 21.91
C GLY A 191 11.25 3.82 20.77
N ILE A 192 11.05 4.35 19.55
CA ILE A 192 10.62 3.57 18.40
C ILE A 192 11.68 2.53 18.05
N ALA A 193 11.24 1.30 17.81
CA ALA A 193 12.09 0.20 17.34
C ALA A 193 11.41 -0.54 16.18
N LEU A 194 12.10 -0.62 15.07
CA LEU A 194 11.70 -1.37 13.88
C LEU A 194 12.50 -2.66 13.84
N ILE A 195 11.83 -3.80 14.06
CA ILE A 195 12.51 -5.09 14.24
C ILE A 195 11.94 -6.12 13.27
N TYR A 196 12.81 -6.77 12.52
CA TYR A 196 12.45 -7.87 11.65
C TYR A 196 12.26 -9.16 12.43
N VAL A 197 11.14 -9.83 12.21
CA VAL A 197 10.78 -11.10 12.86
C VAL A 197 10.54 -12.14 11.78
N PRO A 198 11.26 -13.30 11.81
CA PRO A 198 10.96 -14.42 10.92
C PRO A 198 9.54 -14.94 11.13
N GLY A 199 8.90 -15.44 10.06
CA GLY A 199 7.52 -15.96 10.13
C GLY A 199 7.39 -17.25 10.96
N ASP A 200 8.48 -17.95 11.17
CA ASP A 200 8.59 -19.19 11.96
C ASP A 200 9.18 -18.96 13.38
N ALA A 201 9.29 -17.70 13.82
CA ALA A 201 9.88 -17.39 15.12
C ALA A 201 9.04 -18.01 16.27
N PRO A 202 9.67 -18.72 17.23
CA PRO A 202 8.97 -19.23 18.40
C PRO A 202 8.25 -18.11 19.16
N GLY A 203 7.01 -18.36 19.59
CA GLY A 203 6.17 -17.39 20.29
C GLY A 203 5.38 -16.46 19.36
N LEU A 204 5.60 -16.50 18.04
CA LEU A 204 4.78 -15.84 17.07
C LEU A 204 3.54 -16.69 16.73
N SER A 205 2.36 -16.08 16.78
CA SER A 205 1.10 -16.75 16.41
C SER A 205 0.12 -15.79 15.76
N PHE A 206 -0.91 -16.35 15.11
CA PHE A 206 -1.81 -15.59 14.25
C PHE A 206 -3.27 -15.88 14.58
N GLY A 207 -4.12 -14.87 14.46
CA GLY A 207 -5.56 -15.04 14.47
C GLY A 207 -6.06 -15.64 13.14
N ARG A 208 -7.36 -15.91 13.10
CA ARG A 208 -8.01 -16.27 11.82
C ARG A 208 -7.98 -15.07 10.86
N PRO A 209 -7.95 -15.31 9.54
CA PRO A 209 -8.13 -14.25 8.56
C PRO A 209 -9.42 -13.46 8.79
N GLU A 210 -9.34 -12.14 8.67
CA GLU A 210 -10.47 -11.24 8.86
C GLU A 210 -11.40 -11.24 7.64
N THR A 211 -12.70 -11.32 7.90
CA THR A 211 -13.71 -11.12 6.86
C THR A 211 -13.90 -9.64 6.60
N LYS A 212 -13.47 -9.18 5.43
CA LYS A 212 -13.43 -7.75 5.09
C LYS A 212 -14.51 -7.35 4.10
N MET A 213 -14.89 -6.07 4.15
CA MET A 213 -15.75 -5.45 3.16
C MET A 213 -15.09 -5.41 1.78
N GLY A 214 -13.83 -4.94 1.70
CA GLY A 214 -13.04 -4.78 0.48
C GLY A 214 -11.64 -5.35 0.62
N PHE A 215 -10.86 -5.33 -0.47
CA PHE A 215 -9.54 -5.97 -0.55
C PHE A 215 -9.58 -7.44 -0.08
N ARG A 216 -10.62 -8.17 -0.45
CA ARG A 216 -10.84 -9.55 0.01
C ARG A 216 -9.75 -10.50 -0.46
N THR A 217 -9.10 -10.19 -1.56
CA THR A 217 -7.96 -10.91 -2.14
C THR A 217 -6.65 -10.72 -1.39
N SER A 218 -6.58 -9.84 -0.38
CA SER A 218 -5.44 -9.76 0.53
C SER A 218 -5.80 -10.34 1.90
N ILE A 219 -4.93 -11.17 2.48
CA ILE A 219 -5.14 -11.70 3.83
C ILE A 219 -4.74 -10.64 4.86
N ASN A 220 -5.61 -10.44 5.86
CA ASN A 220 -5.29 -9.68 7.06
C ASN A 220 -5.68 -10.52 8.27
N ALA A 221 -4.84 -10.54 9.31
CA ALA A 221 -5.14 -11.23 10.56
C ALA A 221 -4.48 -10.51 11.73
N SER A 222 -4.86 -10.85 12.95
CA SER A 222 -4.14 -10.43 14.16
C SER A 222 -2.83 -11.20 14.29
N ILE A 223 -1.79 -10.55 14.81
CA ILE A 223 -0.50 -11.17 15.13
C ILE A 223 -0.28 -11.04 16.63
N PHE A 224 0.16 -12.12 17.28
CA PHE A 224 0.48 -12.17 18.69
C PHE A 224 1.95 -12.50 18.88
N TYR A 225 2.60 -11.72 19.74
CA TYR A 225 4.01 -11.89 20.13
C TYR A 225 4.04 -12.25 21.61
N ASP A 226 4.42 -13.48 21.91
CA ASP A 226 4.59 -13.99 23.29
C ASP A 226 6.05 -14.37 23.50
N ASN A 227 6.83 -13.47 24.10
CA ASN A 227 8.26 -13.62 24.31
C ASN A 227 9.03 -14.01 23.03
N VAL A 228 8.65 -13.44 21.89
CA VAL A 228 9.34 -13.68 20.62
C VAL A 228 10.75 -13.12 20.71
N ARG A 229 11.76 -13.99 20.51
CA ARG A 229 13.17 -13.63 20.58
C ARG A 229 13.78 -13.57 19.19
N VAL A 230 14.47 -12.46 18.92
CA VAL A 230 15.21 -12.26 17.68
C VAL A 230 16.58 -11.63 17.96
N PRO A 231 17.61 -11.91 17.15
CA PRO A 231 18.92 -11.27 17.28
C PRO A 231 18.81 -9.75 17.27
N LYS A 232 19.62 -9.06 18.06
CA LYS A 232 19.63 -7.58 18.13
C LYS A 232 19.92 -6.93 16.77
N GLU A 233 20.64 -7.62 15.90
CA GLU A 233 20.99 -7.21 14.55
C GLU A 233 19.75 -7.17 13.61
N TYR A 234 18.62 -7.79 14.01
CA TYR A 234 17.37 -7.70 13.24
C TYR A 234 16.63 -6.38 13.46
N ARG A 235 17.07 -5.53 14.37
CA ARG A 235 16.62 -4.15 14.46
C ARG A 235 17.20 -3.34 13.29
N VAL A 236 16.37 -2.48 12.68
CA VAL A 236 16.72 -1.76 11.44
C VAL A 236 18.01 -0.96 11.59
N ALA A 237 18.07 -0.02 12.54
CA ALA A 237 19.22 0.87 12.69
C ALA A 237 19.68 1.02 14.15
N GLY A 238 18.78 1.01 15.12
CA GLY A 238 19.10 1.16 16.54
C GLY A 238 18.43 2.33 17.22
N PRO A 239 18.74 2.52 18.55
CA PRO A 239 18.10 3.56 19.34
C PRO A 239 18.25 4.96 18.73
N GLY A 240 17.12 5.69 18.65
CA GLY A 240 17.05 7.04 18.11
C GLY A 240 17.06 7.12 16.57
N ALA A 241 17.63 6.14 15.87
CA ALA A 241 17.73 6.15 14.41
C ALA A 241 16.48 5.57 13.71
N ASP A 242 15.78 4.61 14.35
CA ASP A 242 14.63 3.93 13.74
C ASP A 242 13.46 4.87 13.42
N ALA A 243 13.33 5.99 14.13
CA ALA A 243 12.30 7.00 13.85
C ALA A 243 12.39 7.55 12.41
N ASN A 244 13.59 7.76 11.88
CA ASN A 244 13.79 8.23 10.50
C ASN A 244 13.24 7.21 9.49
N PHE A 245 13.53 5.92 9.70
CA PHE A 245 13.04 4.84 8.85
C PHE A 245 11.53 4.65 9.00
N TYR A 246 10.97 4.86 10.20
CA TYR A 246 9.53 4.92 10.42
C TYR A 246 8.89 6.00 9.53
N TYR A 247 9.43 7.22 9.49
CA TYR A 247 8.89 8.29 8.66
C TYR A 247 9.04 8.01 7.17
N ALA A 248 10.16 7.45 6.74
CA ALA A 248 10.37 7.02 5.34
C ALA A 248 9.36 5.95 4.91
N LEU A 249 9.15 4.94 5.76
CA LEU A 249 8.14 3.89 5.53
C LEU A 249 6.73 4.48 5.44
N MET A 250 6.39 5.45 6.30
CA MET A 250 5.08 6.10 6.27
C MET A 250 4.89 6.92 5.00
N ALA A 251 5.90 7.63 4.53
CA ALA A 251 5.83 8.35 3.25
C ALA A 251 5.64 7.38 2.07
N GLY A 252 6.41 6.31 2.02
CA GLY A 252 6.31 5.26 0.99
C GLY A 252 4.98 4.52 1.03
N ALA A 253 4.49 4.14 2.21
CA ALA A 253 3.21 3.47 2.37
C ALA A 253 2.03 4.36 1.97
N GLN A 254 2.05 5.64 2.33
CA GLN A 254 1.04 6.60 1.91
C GLN A 254 1.02 6.79 0.39
N TRP A 255 2.20 6.94 -0.22
CA TRP A 255 2.33 7.05 -1.66
C TRP A 255 1.85 5.78 -2.39
N HIS A 256 2.30 4.59 -1.95
CA HIS A 256 1.84 3.32 -2.54
C HIS A 256 0.33 3.13 -2.39
N SER A 257 -0.24 3.50 -1.24
CA SER A 257 -1.68 3.36 -0.99
C SER A 257 -2.54 4.09 -2.01
N VAL A 258 -2.08 5.22 -2.52
CA VAL A 258 -2.85 6.04 -3.47
C VAL A 258 -2.64 5.63 -4.92
N THR A 259 -1.59 4.88 -5.25
CA THR A 259 -1.50 4.24 -6.56
C THR A 259 -2.59 3.19 -6.74
N LEU A 260 -2.94 2.47 -5.66
CA LEU A 260 -4.07 1.52 -5.66
C LEU A 260 -5.41 2.25 -5.82
N ALA A 261 -5.60 3.34 -5.07
CA ALA A 261 -6.80 4.17 -5.19
C ALA A 261 -6.98 4.71 -6.62
N LEU A 262 -5.88 5.07 -7.29
CA LEU A 262 -5.89 5.53 -8.67
C LEU A 262 -6.35 4.43 -9.64
N GLY A 263 -5.87 3.20 -9.49
CA GLY A 263 -6.29 2.05 -10.30
C GLY A 263 -7.78 1.73 -10.15
N ILE A 264 -8.30 1.73 -8.92
CA ILE A 264 -9.73 1.56 -8.61
C ILE A 264 -10.54 2.66 -9.30
N ALA A 265 -10.13 3.93 -9.13
CA ALA A 265 -10.82 5.08 -9.69
C ALA A 265 -10.82 5.05 -11.23
N GLN A 266 -9.69 4.65 -11.85
CA GLN A 266 -9.59 4.50 -13.31
C GLN A 266 -10.58 3.47 -13.83
N SER A 267 -10.64 2.28 -13.23
CA SER A 267 -11.58 1.25 -13.65
C SER A 267 -13.04 1.69 -13.50
N ALA A 268 -13.38 2.30 -12.38
CA ALA A 268 -14.75 2.79 -12.17
C ALA A 268 -15.13 3.88 -13.19
N PHE A 269 -14.18 4.75 -13.53
CA PHE A 269 -14.39 5.77 -14.57
C PHE A 269 -14.58 5.16 -15.95
N ASP A 270 -13.74 4.18 -16.34
CA ASP A 270 -13.81 3.50 -17.63
C ASP A 270 -15.15 2.77 -17.79
N ILE A 271 -15.60 2.04 -16.76
CA ILE A 271 -16.92 1.36 -16.76
C ILE A 271 -18.05 2.38 -16.93
N ALA A 272 -18.02 3.50 -16.21
CA ALA A 272 -19.05 4.55 -16.33
C ALA A 272 -19.05 5.18 -17.72
N LEU A 273 -17.86 5.43 -18.27
CA LEU A 273 -17.70 6.04 -19.59
C LEU A 273 -18.26 5.14 -20.70
N ASP A 274 -17.94 3.84 -20.66
CA ASP A 274 -18.43 2.87 -21.66
C ASP A 274 -19.93 2.62 -21.49
N TYR A 275 -20.42 2.42 -20.26
CA TYR A 275 -21.84 2.24 -20.01
C TYR A 275 -22.68 3.43 -20.49
N THR A 276 -22.28 4.66 -20.18
CA THR A 276 -23.02 5.86 -20.55
C THR A 276 -22.98 6.16 -22.05
N LYS A 277 -21.99 5.60 -22.76
CA LYS A 277 -21.89 5.64 -24.23
C LYS A 277 -22.94 4.76 -24.89
N GLU A 278 -23.20 3.58 -24.34
CA GLU A 278 -24.06 2.56 -24.94
C GLU A 278 -25.50 2.67 -24.43
N ARG A 279 -25.70 2.95 -23.14
CA ARG A 279 -27.01 3.03 -22.50
C ARG A 279 -27.83 4.18 -23.06
N GLN A 280 -29.01 3.86 -23.59
CA GLN A 280 -29.98 4.83 -24.07
C GLN A 280 -30.97 5.24 -22.96
N SER A 281 -31.27 6.53 -22.87
CA SER A 281 -32.28 7.10 -21.99
C SER A 281 -32.89 8.32 -22.67
N GLY A 282 -34.23 8.36 -22.76
CA GLY A 282 -34.92 9.47 -23.42
C GLY A 282 -34.51 9.67 -24.89
N GLY A 283 -34.22 8.57 -25.61
CA GLY A 283 -33.92 8.58 -27.04
C GLY A 283 -32.47 8.91 -27.44
N LYS A 284 -31.56 9.04 -26.47
CA LYS A 284 -30.11 9.27 -26.74
C LYS A 284 -29.23 8.65 -25.70
N PRO A 285 -27.90 8.44 -25.98
CA PRO A 285 -26.94 7.96 -25.00
C PRO A 285 -26.94 8.78 -23.71
N VAL A 286 -26.81 8.09 -22.56
CA VAL A 286 -26.84 8.75 -21.24
C VAL A 286 -25.80 9.87 -21.15
N ARG A 287 -24.60 9.69 -21.67
CA ARG A 287 -23.53 10.69 -21.65
C ARG A 287 -23.85 12.00 -22.40
N GLU A 288 -24.87 12.01 -23.25
CA GLU A 288 -25.28 13.20 -24.00
C GLU A 288 -26.25 14.11 -23.22
N TRP A 289 -26.68 13.67 -22.02
CA TRP A 289 -27.40 14.52 -21.10
C TRP A 289 -26.42 15.40 -20.32
N SER A 290 -26.75 16.70 -20.20
CA SER A 290 -25.86 17.67 -19.54
C SER A 290 -25.48 17.28 -18.11
N LEU A 291 -26.43 16.70 -17.35
CA LEU A 291 -26.16 16.22 -15.99
C LEU A 291 -25.10 15.10 -15.99
N ALA A 292 -25.27 14.08 -16.83
CA ALA A 292 -24.30 12.98 -16.94
C ALA A 292 -22.94 13.45 -17.46
N ALA A 293 -22.92 14.35 -18.45
CA ALA A 293 -21.70 14.96 -18.96
C ALA A 293 -20.96 15.75 -17.87
N GLY A 294 -21.68 16.49 -17.01
CA GLY A 294 -21.10 17.20 -15.87
C GLY A 294 -20.48 16.27 -14.83
N ILE A 295 -21.17 15.17 -14.50
CA ILE A 295 -20.66 14.14 -13.58
C ILE A 295 -19.37 13.49 -14.15
N LEU A 296 -19.39 13.07 -15.42
CA LEU A 296 -18.22 12.48 -16.07
C LEU A 296 -17.03 13.46 -16.12
N ALA A 297 -17.30 14.76 -16.35
CA ALA A 297 -16.24 15.78 -16.35
C ALA A 297 -15.61 15.94 -14.96
N GLU A 298 -16.41 15.95 -13.88
CA GLU A 298 -15.87 16.03 -12.51
C GLU A 298 -15.07 14.77 -12.14
N MET A 299 -15.55 13.58 -12.52
CA MET A 299 -14.82 12.34 -12.33
C MET A 299 -13.45 12.39 -13.04
N ALA A 300 -13.43 12.82 -14.31
CA ALA A 300 -12.21 12.97 -15.10
C ALA A 300 -11.23 13.96 -14.47
N MET A 301 -11.73 15.13 -14.05
CA MET A 301 -10.90 16.15 -13.39
C MET A 301 -10.24 15.62 -12.12
N ARG A 302 -10.99 14.95 -11.24
CA ARG A 302 -10.45 14.38 -9.99
C ARG A 302 -9.43 13.27 -10.28
N LEU A 303 -9.68 12.42 -11.28
CA LEU A 303 -8.77 11.36 -11.71
C LEU A 303 -7.44 11.92 -12.21
N GLU A 304 -7.47 12.92 -13.09
CA GLU A 304 -6.26 13.53 -13.66
C GLU A 304 -5.44 14.29 -12.62
N ILE A 305 -6.09 15.04 -11.71
CA ILE A 305 -5.40 15.73 -10.61
C ILE A 305 -4.74 14.72 -9.67
N SER A 306 -5.45 13.64 -9.30
CA SER A 306 -4.90 12.58 -8.45
C SER A 306 -3.68 11.93 -9.09
N ARG A 307 -3.77 11.59 -10.39
CA ARG A 307 -2.66 11.00 -11.14
C ARG A 307 -1.46 11.93 -11.16
N GLY A 308 -1.66 13.20 -11.51
CA GLY A 308 -0.60 14.21 -11.52
C GLY A 308 0.10 14.32 -10.15
N ALA A 309 -0.66 14.36 -9.06
CA ALA A 309 -0.10 14.45 -7.71
C ALA A 309 0.70 13.18 -7.32
N ILE A 310 0.19 11.99 -7.66
CA ILE A 310 0.84 10.70 -7.33
C ILE A 310 2.17 10.55 -8.06
N TYR A 311 2.20 10.80 -9.37
CA TYR A 311 3.43 10.67 -10.15
C TYR A 311 4.44 11.78 -9.86
N ASN A 312 3.97 13.01 -9.53
CA ASN A 312 4.86 14.06 -9.02
C ASN A 312 5.50 13.68 -7.68
N LEU A 313 4.74 13.08 -6.76
CA LEU A 313 5.29 12.60 -5.49
C LEU A 313 6.32 11.48 -5.70
N ALA A 314 6.08 10.55 -6.64
CA ALA A 314 7.06 9.54 -7.03
C ALA A 314 8.37 10.20 -7.49
N THR A 315 8.28 11.20 -8.38
CA THR A 315 9.45 11.95 -8.85
C THR A 315 10.20 12.63 -7.69
N MET A 316 9.48 13.19 -6.72
CA MET A 316 10.11 13.84 -5.56
C MET A 316 10.86 12.82 -4.69
N LEU A 317 10.26 11.65 -4.43
CA LEU A 317 10.87 10.57 -3.65
C LEU A 317 12.07 9.95 -4.35
N ASP A 318 12.06 9.88 -5.69
CA ASP A 318 13.17 9.40 -6.51
C ASP A 318 14.35 10.38 -6.60
N ASN A 319 14.16 11.66 -6.25
CA ASN A 319 15.16 12.70 -6.37
C ASN A 319 15.42 13.43 -5.04
N PRO A 320 15.89 12.72 -4.00
CA PRO A 320 16.11 13.31 -2.67
C PRO A 320 17.14 14.45 -2.66
N GLU A 321 18.06 14.48 -3.60
CA GLU A 321 19.03 15.59 -3.76
C GLU A 321 18.34 16.91 -4.12
N ALA A 322 17.27 16.86 -4.93
CA ALA A 322 16.54 18.05 -5.36
C ALA A 322 15.42 18.46 -4.39
N TYR A 323 14.76 17.47 -3.75
CA TYR A 323 13.53 17.70 -2.98
C TYR A 323 13.66 17.44 -1.49
N GLY A 324 14.83 17.01 -1.04
CA GLY A 324 15.08 16.62 0.35
C GLY A 324 14.80 15.14 0.63
N PRO A 325 15.36 14.62 1.73
CA PRO A 325 15.24 13.19 2.05
C PRO A 325 13.80 12.77 2.39
N PRO A 326 13.44 11.50 2.13
CA PRO A 326 12.04 11.02 2.27
C PRO A 326 11.53 10.97 3.72
N PHE A 327 12.43 11.10 4.71
CA PHE A 327 12.11 11.02 6.13
C PHE A 327 11.88 12.40 6.81
N THR A 328 11.64 13.45 6.04
CA THR A 328 11.31 14.79 6.59
C THR A 328 9.81 14.95 6.85
N LYS A 329 9.45 15.84 7.78
CA LYS A 329 8.06 16.21 8.04
C LYS A 329 7.39 16.80 6.79
N GLU A 330 8.14 17.59 6.02
CA GLU A 330 7.68 18.20 4.77
C GLU A 330 7.32 17.15 3.72
N MET A 331 8.16 16.14 3.52
CA MET A 331 7.89 15.05 2.58
C MET A 331 6.71 14.18 3.05
N SER A 332 6.63 13.88 4.35
CA SER A 332 5.50 13.19 4.96
C SER A 332 4.20 13.98 4.78
N SER A 333 4.24 15.32 4.91
CA SER A 333 3.09 16.19 4.66
C SER A 333 2.64 16.14 3.20
N LYS A 334 3.57 16.21 2.24
CA LYS A 334 3.25 16.10 0.81
C LYS A 334 2.62 14.74 0.47
N ALA A 335 3.14 13.66 1.03
CA ALA A 335 2.56 12.33 0.90
C ALA A 335 1.13 12.27 1.47
N ALA A 336 0.91 12.88 2.64
CA ALA A 336 -0.41 12.92 3.28
C ALA A 336 -1.43 13.78 2.48
N ILE A 337 -1.01 14.90 1.90
CA ILE A 337 -1.85 15.73 1.01
C ILE A 337 -2.29 14.91 -0.21
N THR A 338 -1.33 14.26 -0.88
CA THR A 338 -1.60 13.42 -2.05
C THR A 338 -2.55 12.28 -1.68
N ARG A 339 -2.29 11.60 -0.55
CA ARG A 339 -3.11 10.51 -0.06
C ARG A 339 -4.54 10.95 0.25
N TYR A 340 -4.71 12.04 1.00
CA TYR A 340 -6.03 12.54 1.37
C TYR A 340 -6.87 12.83 0.13
N PHE A 341 -6.32 13.60 -0.81
CA PHE A 341 -7.04 14.00 -2.01
C PHE A 341 -7.37 12.82 -2.93
N ALA A 342 -6.41 11.91 -3.17
CA ALA A 342 -6.60 10.79 -4.08
C ALA A 342 -7.59 9.74 -3.52
N ALA A 343 -7.54 9.45 -2.22
CA ALA A 343 -8.50 8.53 -1.58
C ALA A 343 -9.93 9.11 -1.57
N ASP A 344 -10.08 10.41 -1.31
CA ASP A 344 -11.37 11.11 -1.41
C ASP A 344 -11.91 11.08 -2.84
N SER A 345 -11.05 11.39 -3.81
CA SER A 345 -11.38 11.36 -5.24
C SER A 345 -11.76 9.97 -5.72
N CYS A 346 -11.09 8.92 -5.24
CA CYS A 346 -11.45 7.54 -5.55
C CYS A 346 -12.87 7.22 -5.07
N GLY A 347 -13.18 7.51 -3.80
CA GLY A 347 -14.53 7.31 -3.25
C GLY A 347 -15.60 8.10 -4.02
N PHE A 348 -15.32 9.35 -4.39
CA PHE A 348 -16.20 10.16 -5.21
C PHE A 348 -16.45 9.55 -6.59
N ILE A 349 -15.38 9.16 -7.30
CA ILE A 349 -15.45 8.61 -8.66
C ILE A 349 -16.27 7.33 -8.67
N VAL A 350 -16.00 6.41 -7.76
CA VAL A 350 -16.72 5.13 -7.70
C VAL A 350 -18.20 5.35 -7.37
N ASN A 351 -18.50 6.22 -6.40
CA ASN A 351 -19.89 6.57 -6.06
C ASN A 351 -20.64 7.16 -7.27
N LYS A 352 -20.01 8.07 -8.00
CA LYS A 352 -20.61 8.69 -9.19
C LYS A 352 -20.75 7.72 -10.36
N ALA A 353 -19.84 6.77 -10.51
CA ALA A 353 -19.97 5.69 -11.48
C ALA A 353 -21.22 4.84 -11.17
N MET A 354 -21.43 4.45 -9.91
CA MET A 354 -22.63 3.71 -9.50
C MET A 354 -23.91 4.49 -9.75
N GLU A 355 -23.94 5.80 -9.45
CA GLU A 355 -25.09 6.68 -9.73
C GLU A 355 -25.43 6.72 -11.23
N LEU A 356 -24.40 6.81 -12.11
CA LEU A 356 -24.59 6.81 -13.56
C LEU A 356 -25.14 5.49 -14.11
N LEU A 357 -24.77 4.35 -13.50
CA LEU A 357 -25.30 3.04 -13.87
C LEU A 357 -26.66 2.74 -13.22
N GLY A 358 -27.04 3.46 -12.17
CA GLY A 358 -28.27 3.21 -11.43
C GLY A 358 -28.26 1.79 -10.80
N SER A 359 -29.37 1.07 -10.93
CA SER A 359 -29.47 -0.31 -10.37
C SER A 359 -28.40 -1.26 -10.89
N ASN A 360 -27.93 -1.08 -12.11
CA ASN A 360 -26.85 -1.89 -12.69
C ASN A 360 -25.51 -1.68 -11.94
N GLY A 361 -25.28 -0.51 -11.34
CA GLY A 361 -24.11 -0.26 -10.51
C GLY A 361 -24.04 -1.10 -9.23
N LEU A 362 -25.18 -1.67 -8.80
CA LEU A 362 -25.26 -2.56 -7.62
C LEU A 362 -25.03 -4.03 -7.98
N SER A 363 -25.05 -4.37 -9.28
CA SER A 363 -24.87 -5.75 -9.75
C SER A 363 -23.39 -6.12 -9.81
N PRO A 364 -22.97 -7.31 -9.33
CA PRO A 364 -21.62 -7.83 -9.50
C PRO A 364 -21.18 -7.87 -10.98
N GLU A 365 -22.11 -8.08 -11.91
CA GLU A 365 -21.86 -8.12 -13.36
C GLU A 365 -21.10 -6.87 -13.88
N TYR A 366 -21.32 -5.71 -13.27
CA TYR A 366 -20.63 -4.47 -13.65
C TYR A 366 -19.42 -4.15 -12.77
N HIS A 367 -19.13 -4.98 -11.78
CA HIS A 367 -18.00 -4.89 -10.86
C HIS A 367 -17.85 -3.59 -10.04
N LEU A 368 -18.74 -2.61 -10.18
CA LEU A 368 -18.66 -1.34 -9.46
C LEU A 368 -18.86 -1.50 -7.96
N GLU A 369 -19.69 -2.47 -7.54
CA GLU A 369 -19.90 -2.76 -6.12
C GLU A 369 -18.58 -3.21 -5.44
N LYS A 370 -17.74 -4.02 -6.14
CA LYS A 370 -16.42 -4.40 -5.68
C LYS A 370 -15.51 -3.17 -5.53
N TYR A 371 -15.44 -2.32 -6.54
CA TYR A 371 -14.64 -1.11 -6.47
C TYR A 371 -15.13 -0.14 -5.38
N TYR A 372 -16.43 -0.10 -5.10
CA TYR A 372 -16.98 0.70 -3.99
C TYR A 372 -16.49 0.18 -2.64
N ARG A 373 -16.52 -1.14 -2.43
CA ARG A 373 -15.98 -1.79 -1.22
C ARG A 373 -14.50 -1.53 -1.06
N ASP A 374 -13.73 -1.67 -2.13
CA ASP A 374 -12.28 -1.46 -2.17
C ASP A 374 -11.90 0.02 -1.96
N ALA A 375 -12.62 0.95 -2.61
CA ALA A 375 -12.38 2.39 -2.45
C ALA A 375 -12.51 2.83 -0.99
N LYS A 376 -13.44 2.23 -0.22
CA LYS A 376 -13.60 2.56 1.20
C LYS A 376 -12.38 2.21 2.03
N ILE A 377 -11.69 1.12 1.72
CA ILE A 377 -10.46 0.73 2.41
C ILE A 377 -9.38 1.81 2.25
N THR A 378 -9.26 2.41 1.06
CA THR A 378 -8.24 3.46 0.81
C THR A 378 -8.42 4.71 1.67
N GLN A 379 -9.62 4.97 2.17
CA GLN A 379 -9.92 6.08 3.08
C GLN A 379 -9.61 5.76 4.55
N LEU A 380 -9.59 4.47 4.94
CA LEU A 380 -9.56 4.05 6.35
C LEU A 380 -8.19 3.58 6.84
N TRP A 381 -7.37 2.99 5.98
CA TRP A 381 -6.05 2.48 6.35
C TRP A 381 -5.03 3.60 6.65
N LEU A 382 -3.85 3.26 7.16
CA LEU A 382 -2.78 4.20 7.51
C LEU A 382 -3.27 5.36 8.41
N GLY A 383 -4.04 5.01 9.46
CA GLY A 383 -4.63 5.95 10.41
C GLY A 383 -5.84 6.74 9.88
N GLY A 384 -6.31 6.43 8.68
CA GLY A 384 -7.45 7.10 8.06
C GLY A 384 -7.17 8.52 7.60
N GLN A 385 -8.18 9.17 7.06
CA GLN A 385 -8.07 10.55 6.62
C GLN A 385 -7.84 11.53 7.77
N GLN A 386 -8.31 11.22 8.98
CA GLN A 386 -8.14 12.06 10.16
C GLN A 386 -6.68 12.18 10.58
N VAL A 387 -5.93 11.07 10.64
CA VAL A 387 -4.50 11.09 10.95
C VAL A 387 -3.69 11.77 9.84
N ALA A 388 -4.13 11.67 8.58
CA ALA A 388 -3.51 12.39 7.48
C ALA A 388 -3.51 13.91 7.71
N LEU A 389 -4.57 14.47 8.31
CA LEU A 389 -4.64 15.92 8.62
C LEU A 389 -3.54 16.35 9.62
N TYR A 390 -3.22 15.54 10.62
CA TYR A 390 -2.11 15.81 11.53
C TYR A 390 -0.76 15.81 10.80
N ARG A 391 -0.55 14.85 9.88
CA ARG A 391 0.67 14.81 9.05
C ARG A 391 0.79 16.01 8.14
N ILE A 392 -0.32 16.47 7.56
CA ILE A 392 -0.35 17.65 6.69
C ILE A 392 0.11 18.89 7.48
N VAL A 393 -0.48 19.16 8.64
CA VAL A 393 -0.15 20.37 9.40
C VAL A 393 1.27 20.34 9.95
N GLN A 394 1.86 19.19 10.23
CA GLN A 394 3.25 19.06 10.66
C GLN A 394 4.28 19.50 9.59
N GLY A 395 3.90 19.55 8.32
CA GLY A 395 4.72 20.15 7.26
C GLY A 395 4.74 21.67 7.28
N TYR A 396 3.87 22.29 8.06
CA TYR A 396 3.75 23.77 8.15
C TYR A 396 4.09 24.32 9.52
N TYR A 397 3.87 23.55 10.59
CA TYR A 397 4.23 23.91 11.97
C TYR A 397 4.32 22.69 12.87
N ASP A 398 5.06 22.79 13.97
CA ASP A 398 5.19 21.70 14.95
C ASP A 398 3.87 21.49 15.71
N TYR A 399 3.17 20.43 15.37
CA TYR A 399 1.95 20.00 16.06
C TYR A 399 2.22 18.72 16.86
N VAL A 400 2.12 18.83 18.17
CA VAL A 400 2.32 17.72 19.12
C VAL A 400 1.15 17.70 20.11
N VAL A 401 0.57 16.52 20.36
CA VAL A 401 -0.43 16.32 21.43
C VAL A 401 0.31 16.42 22.77
N LYS A 402 -0.15 17.34 23.62
CA LYS A 402 0.41 17.54 24.96
C LYS A 402 -0.16 16.53 25.96
#